data_bcb45f31132df1a1eebf7768308969f1
#
_entry.id   bcb45f31132df1a1eebf7768308969f1
#
_cell.length_a   1.000
_cell.length_b   1.000
_cell.length_c   1.000
_cell.angle_alpha   90.00
_cell.angle_beta   90.00
_cell.angle_gamma   90.00
#
_symmetry.space_group_name_H-M   'P 1'
#
loop_
_entity.id
_entity.type
_entity.pdbx_description
1 polymer ?
#
loop_
_entity_poly.entity_id
_entity_poly.type
_entity_poly.pdbx_seq_one_letter_code
_entity_poly.pdbx_strand_id
1 'polypeptide(L)'
;MATDNCPKKTISSDITGLSYAIEDCLRTLPDNPVWKPLEPNSIDTFGATITTATRTPIGSGRQRIKGEVIDLEAAAGYTTDLTSTNHQDFIEGFLLARARQQALMSNDPTPTVTALEADGMTFGVPTVFSEGDIIMIQGSTVEGANGVRTVATVEADKLSLTFMLPSGVTAFPADASFGTNANGKVVTVGHKMAQGDVKVQYNAATKHYSLASTAGFPSSIPSNVQAGDWVYVSGLKGYEGYARVTAPDATGLLTFDRILGKADTVVSDAQSTCELYLSMSIRNPDKFEDMVFHSFQFEQTLGADADGTQARYVLGAMANEFTLTVPAADKVTAQLSFVACDEDARTGADGLKAGTRPPLVTHPMFNASKTSNRVWLHTAGEAEPLFAYATNATVTINNNMTGVKAIGVEGNMDINVGTFEVGGSITAYFLDMRAVKAIRSNADVGGTVALVGNQVGVVFDMPKMGLSNGQTTIEVNQPVTIALDMAAVRNDLGYTMQYAYFAYLPKTTK
;
A
#
# COMPACT_ATOMS: atom_id res chain seq x y z
N MET A 1 -45.14 13.65 -29.91
CA MET A 1 -44.91 12.21 -29.67
C MET A 1 -44.58 12.09 -28.20
N ALA A 2 -45.51 11.54 -27.43
CA ALA A 2 -45.23 11.22 -26.02
C ALA A 2 -44.26 10.05 -26.00
N THR A 3 -43.05 10.27 -25.50
CA THR A 3 -42.16 9.19 -25.20
C THR A 3 -42.72 8.50 -23.97
N ASP A 4 -43.26 7.30 -24.15
CA ASP A 4 -43.61 6.39 -23.07
C ASP A 4 -42.35 6.06 -22.26
N ASN A 5 -42.11 6.86 -21.24
CA ASN A 5 -41.07 6.58 -20.25
C ASN A 5 -41.68 5.57 -19.27
N CYS A 6 -41.75 4.29 -19.70
CA CYS A 6 -42.02 3.22 -18.77
C CYS A 6 -40.91 3.21 -17.69
N PRO A 7 -41.25 3.41 -16.41
CA PRO A 7 -40.24 3.40 -15.36
C PRO A 7 -39.53 2.03 -15.38
N LYS A 8 -38.20 2.05 -15.42
CA LYS A 8 -37.42 0.83 -15.30
C LYS A 8 -37.77 0.15 -13.98
N LYS A 9 -38.08 -1.15 -14.06
CA LYS A 9 -38.39 -1.99 -12.88
C LYS A 9 -37.16 -2.57 -12.21
N THR A 10 -35.96 -2.27 -12.73
CA THR A 10 -34.70 -2.80 -12.26
C THR A 10 -33.68 -1.68 -12.16
N ILE A 11 -32.84 -1.76 -11.16
CA ILE A 11 -31.69 -0.85 -10.96
C ILE A 11 -30.54 -1.39 -11.83
N SER A 12 -29.90 -0.51 -12.63
CA SER A 12 -28.72 -0.86 -13.40
C SER A 12 -27.47 -0.80 -12.53
N SER A 13 -26.52 -1.69 -12.72
CA SER A 13 -25.19 -1.62 -12.09
C SER A 13 -24.45 -0.31 -12.43
N ASP A 14 -24.77 0.30 -13.58
CA ASP A 14 -24.09 1.54 -14.05
C ASP A 14 -24.41 2.77 -13.18
N ILE A 15 -25.44 2.70 -12.33
CA ILE A 15 -25.82 3.76 -11.41
C ILE A 15 -25.53 3.42 -9.95
N THR A 16 -24.88 2.28 -9.70
CA THR A 16 -24.45 1.88 -8.35
C THR A 16 -23.03 2.38 -8.09
N GLY A 17 -22.74 2.65 -6.82
CA GLY A 17 -21.41 3.08 -6.38
C GLY A 17 -21.03 2.40 -5.07
N LEU A 18 -19.73 2.29 -4.84
CA LEU A 18 -19.17 1.86 -3.57
C LEU A 18 -18.23 2.95 -3.06
N SER A 19 -18.41 3.35 -1.82
CA SER A 19 -17.51 4.28 -1.13
C SER A 19 -17.29 3.85 0.31
N TYR A 20 -16.28 4.42 0.96
CA TYR A 20 -15.98 4.14 2.35
C TYR A 20 -15.62 5.43 3.10
N ALA A 21 -15.85 5.41 4.39
CA ALA A 21 -15.36 6.41 5.32
C ALA A 21 -14.61 5.73 6.47
N ILE A 22 -13.56 6.39 6.97
CA ILE A 22 -12.81 5.93 8.14
C ILE A 22 -13.60 6.33 9.38
N GLU A 23 -13.75 5.44 10.34
CA GLU A 23 -14.41 5.69 11.62
C GLU A 23 -13.40 6.21 12.66
N ASP A 24 -13.86 7.08 13.55
CA ASP A 24 -13.09 7.52 14.73
C ASP A 24 -12.99 6.42 15.79
N CYS A 25 -14.09 5.69 15.96
CA CYS A 25 -14.22 4.51 16.81
C CYS A 25 -15.15 3.51 16.12
N LEU A 26 -15.09 2.27 16.52
CA LEU A 26 -15.95 1.20 15.99
C LEU A 26 -17.42 1.65 15.92
N ARG A 27 -18.01 1.63 14.73
CA ARG A 27 -19.38 2.08 14.38
C ARG A 27 -19.62 3.59 14.50
N THR A 28 -18.62 4.41 14.79
CA THR A 28 -18.78 5.86 14.99
C THR A 28 -18.00 6.64 13.94
N LEU A 29 -18.72 7.37 13.10
CA LEU A 29 -18.12 8.28 12.11
C LEU A 29 -17.67 9.59 12.79
N PRO A 30 -16.65 10.26 12.23
CA PRO A 30 -16.33 11.64 12.60
C PRO A 30 -17.47 12.59 12.28
N ASP A 31 -17.46 13.78 12.86
CA ASP A 31 -18.51 14.82 12.66
C ASP A 31 -18.71 15.17 11.18
N ASN A 32 -17.64 15.18 10.39
CA ASN A 32 -17.65 15.45 8.95
C ASN A 32 -16.94 14.33 8.19
N PRO A 33 -17.58 13.16 7.99
CA PRO A 33 -16.96 12.05 7.32
C PRO A 33 -16.70 12.36 5.85
N VAL A 34 -15.59 11.82 5.34
CA VAL A 34 -15.24 11.88 3.92
C VAL A 34 -15.50 10.50 3.31
N TRP A 35 -16.50 10.41 2.44
CA TRP A 35 -16.85 9.19 1.72
C TRP A 35 -15.99 9.07 0.47
N LYS A 36 -14.91 8.32 0.57
CA LYS A 36 -13.95 8.10 -0.54
C LYS A 36 -14.53 7.07 -1.51
N PRO A 37 -14.68 7.41 -2.81
CA PRO A 37 -15.19 6.46 -3.79
C PRO A 37 -14.19 5.35 -4.09
N LEU A 38 -14.71 4.16 -4.39
CA LEU A 38 -13.96 2.98 -4.81
C LEU A 38 -14.32 2.57 -6.25
N GLU A 39 -13.42 1.86 -6.92
CA GLU A 39 -13.60 1.30 -8.26
C GLU A 39 -13.59 -0.24 -8.20
N PRO A 40 -14.63 -0.90 -7.65
CA PRO A 40 -14.65 -2.36 -7.61
C PRO A 40 -14.90 -2.95 -9.00
N ASN A 41 -14.18 -4.04 -9.33
CA ASN A 41 -14.50 -4.88 -10.49
C ASN A 41 -15.72 -5.77 -10.19
N SER A 42 -15.82 -6.23 -8.93
CA SER A 42 -16.96 -6.97 -8.38
C SER A 42 -17.13 -6.65 -6.90
N ILE A 43 -18.37 -6.68 -6.43
CA ILE A 43 -18.70 -6.67 -5.01
C ILE A 43 -19.04 -8.11 -4.64
N ASP A 44 -18.15 -8.75 -3.88
CA ASP A 44 -18.22 -10.18 -3.58
C ASP A 44 -19.19 -10.46 -2.43
N THR A 45 -19.17 -9.57 -1.41
CA THR A 45 -20.03 -9.64 -0.24
C THR A 45 -20.40 -8.22 0.20
N PHE A 46 -21.66 -7.96 0.49
CA PHE A 46 -22.07 -6.66 1.06
C PHE A 46 -23.37 -6.79 1.84
N GLY A 47 -23.31 -6.47 3.13
CA GLY A 47 -24.47 -6.46 4.02
C GLY A 47 -24.44 -7.57 5.06
N ALA A 48 -25.59 -7.87 5.62
CA ALA A 48 -25.74 -8.82 6.72
C ALA A 48 -26.47 -10.10 6.34
N THR A 49 -25.99 -11.21 6.89
CA THR A 49 -26.67 -12.49 6.85
C THR A 49 -27.41 -12.69 8.17
N ILE A 50 -28.72 -12.92 8.09
CA ILE A 50 -29.59 -13.09 9.25
C ILE A 50 -29.81 -14.57 9.53
N THR A 51 -29.57 -14.99 10.77
CA THR A 51 -29.89 -16.35 11.25
C THR A 51 -31.17 -16.34 12.04
N THR A 52 -32.09 -17.28 11.75
CA THR A 52 -33.37 -17.40 12.44
C THR A 52 -33.47 -18.74 13.17
N ALA A 53 -34.01 -18.74 14.40
CA ALA A 53 -34.34 -19.97 15.12
C ALA A 53 -35.85 -20.24 15.09
N THR A 54 -36.22 -21.45 14.71
CA THR A 54 -37.61 -21.89 14.70
C THR A 54 -37.92 -22.61 16.01
N ARG A 55 -39.13 -22.36 16.54
CA ARG A 55 -39.64 -23.14 17.68
C ARG A 55 -40.18 -24.48 17.19
N THR A 56 -39.83 -25.54 17.87
CA THR A 56 -40.30 -26.89 17.60
C THR A 56 -41.05 -27.48 18.82
N PRO A 57 -42.21 -26.88 19.26
CA PRO A 57 -42.94 -27.39 20.40
C PRO A 57 -43.56 -28.77 20.06
N ILE A 58 -43.63 -29.64 21.07
CA ILE A 58 -44.37 -30.87 20.97
C ILE A 58 -45.84 -30.51 20.92
N GLY A 59 -46.51 -30.79 19.79
CA GLY A 59 -47.91 -30.47 19.56
C GLY A 59 -48.51 -31.31 18.45
N SER A 60 -49.82 -31.23 18.28
CA SER A 60 -50.56 -31.98 17.27
C SER A 60 -50.40 -31.44 15.83
N GLY A 61 -49.79 -30.30 15.64
CA GLY A 61 -49.59 -29.63 14.33
C GLY A 61 -48.42 -30.20 13.56
N ARG A 62 -48.61 -30.45 12.26
CA ARG A 62 -47.53 -30.93 11.34
C ARG A 62 -46.82 -29.81 10.61
N GLN A 63 -47.15 -28.55 10.88
CA GLN A 63 -46.65 -27.39 10.16
C GLN A 63 -45.51 -26.69 10.96
N ARG A 64 -44.50 -26.17 10.22
CA ARG A 64 -43.42 -25.37 10.83
C ARG A 64 -43.96 -24.02 11.28
N ILE A 65 -43.48 -23.56 12.42
CA ILE A 65 -43.71 -22.21 12.94
C ILE A 65 -42.59 -21.31 12.43
N LYS A 66 -42.92 -20.07 12.06
CA LYS A 66 -41.93 -19.05 11.63
C LYS A 66 -40.90 -18.86 12.73
N GLY A 67 -39.62 -18.84 12.32
CA GLY A 67 -38.50 -18.52 13.23
C GLY A 67 -38.42 -17.01 13.53
N GLU A 68 -37.81 -16.72 14.63
CA GLU A 68 -37.38 -15.33 15.00
C GLU A 68 -35.92 -15.16 14.73
N VAL A 69 -35.53 -13.90 14.44
CA VAL A 69 -34.10 -13.51 14.22
C VAL A 69 -33.35 -13.70 15.53
N ILE A 70 -32.25 -14.43 15.49
CA ILE A 70 -31.42 -14.70 16.64
C ILE A 70 -30.00 -14.18 16.49
N ASP A 71 -29.56 -13.92 15.26
CA ASP A 71 -28.23 -13.47 14.97
C ASP A 71 -28.15 -12.73 13.64
N LEU A 72 -27.16 -11.83 13.53
CA LEU A 72 -26.82 -11.07 12.35
C LEU A 72 -25.30 -11.09 12.20
N GLU A 73 -24.81 -11.41 11.01
CA GLU A 73 -23.40 -11.34 10.64
C GLU A 73 -23.22 -10.43 9.44
N ALA A 74 -22.58 -9.28 9.65
CA ALA A 74 -22.33 -8.32 8.60
C ALA A 74 -20.90 -8.47 8.06
N ALA A 75 -20.77 -8.25 6.74
CA ALA A 75 -19.49 -8.29 6.05
C ALA A 75 -19.50 -7.37 4.83
N ALA A 76 -18.30 -6.94 4.44
CA ALA A 76 -18.07 -6.28 3.16
C ALA A 76 -16.87 -6.94 2.47
N GLY A 77 -16.92 -7.05 1.16
CA GLY A 77 -15.82 -7.59 0.36
C GLY A 77 -15.98 -7.23 -1.10
N TYR A 78 -14.87 -6.94 -1.74
CA TYR A 78 -14.83 -6.58 -3.15
C TYR A 78 -13.49 -6.93 -3.77
N THR A 79 -13.50 -7.08 -5.08
CA THR A 79 -12.30 -7.24 -5.90
C THR A 79 -12.09 -5.99 -6.75
N THR A 80 -10.87 -5.50 -6.82
CA THR A 80 -10.48 -4.31 -7.59
C THR A 80 -9.17 -4.50 -8.31
N ASP A 81 -8.93 -3.71 -9.35
CA ASP A 81 -7.60 -3.57 -9.94
C ASP A 81 -6.72 -2.75 -9.00
N LEU A 82 -5.51 -3.21 -8.72
CA LEU A 82 -4.61 -2.46 -7.84
C LEU A 82 -4.14 -1.19 -8.56
N THR A 83 -4.41 -0.04 -7.97
CA THR A 83 -3.93 1.28 -8.42
C THR A 83 -2.99 1.90 -7.38
N SER A 84 -2.38 3.02 -7.70
CA SER A 84 -1.43 3.69 -6.80
C SER A 84 -2.06 4.22 -5.49
N THR A 85 -3.39 4.34 -5.41
CA THR A 85 -4.07 5.05 -4.31
C THR A 85 -5.23 4.31 -3.67
N ASN A 86 -5.78 3.26 -4.32
CA ASN A 86 -7.03 2.65 -3.87
C ASN A 86 -6.91 1.65 -2.70
N HIS A 87 -5.72 1.48 -2.15
CA HIS A 87 -5.47 0.44 -1.13
C HIS A 87 -4.72 0.95 0.13
N GLN A 88 -4.17 2.16 0.12
CA GLN A 88 -3.27 2.64 1.19
C GLN A 88 -3.95 2.69 2.56
N ASP A 89 -5.15 3.29 2.66
CA ASP A 89 -5.88 3.38 3.91
C ASP A 89 -6.25 1.99 4.46
N PHE A 90 -6.53 1.03 3.56
CA PHE A 90 -6.87 -0.33 3.97
C PHE A 90 -5.65 -1.14 4.42
N ILE A 91 -4.47 -0.91 3.83
CA ILE A 91 -3.23 -1.60 4.24
C ILE A 91 -2.88 -1.30 5.70
N GLU A 92 -3.14 -0.08 6.19
CA GLU A 92 -3.01 0.21 7.62
C GLU A 92 -3.94 -0.68 8.47
N GLY A 93 -5.18 -0.89 8.01
CA GLY A 93 -6.14 -1.78 8.65
C GLY A 93 -5.73 -3.26 8.59
N PHE A 94 -5.22 -3.75 7.44
CA PHE A 94 -4.76 -5.13 7.30
C PHE A 94 -3.51 -5.43 8.10
N LEU A 95 -2.59 -4.48 8.22
CA LEU A 95 -1.36 -4.63 9.01
C LEU A 95 -1.52 -4.18 10.46
N LEU A 96 -2.68 -3.65 10.85
CA LEU A 96 -2.98 -3.12 12.20
C LEU A 96 -1.90 -2.15 12.68
N ALA A 97 -1.46 -1.26 11.80
CA ALA A 97 -0.36 -0.35 12.04
C ALA A 97 -0.55 0.97 11.30
N ARG A 98 0.03 2.03 11.80
CA ARG A 98 0.10 3.30 11.07
C ARG A 98 1.29 3.33 10.12
N ALA A 99 1.08 4.01 9.01
CA ALA A 99 2.16 4.33 8.09
C ALA A 99 3.25 5.14 8.77
N ARG A 100 4.48 4.67 8.65
CA ARG A 100 5.66 5.38 9.09
C ARG A 100 6.29 6.07 7.87
N GLN A 101 6.26 7.38 7.88
CA GLN A 101 6.92 8.18 6.87
C GLN A 101 8.43 8.11 7.06
N GLN A 102 9.15 7.69 6.05
CA GLN A 102 10.60 7.85 5.99
C GLN A 102 10.99 9.27 5.53
N ALA A 103 10.04 9.94 4.91
CA ALA A 103 10.20 11.27 4.36
C ALA A 103 9.72 12.35 5.34
N LEU A 104 10.36 13.51 5.30
CA LEU A 104 9.93 14.70 6.01
C LEU A 104 8.73 15.31 5.29
N MET A 105 7.72 15.74 6.07
CA MET A 105 6.55 16.45 5.55
C MET A 105 6.54 17.89 6.03
N SER A 106 6.18 18.82 5.15
CA SER A 106 6.15 20.24 5.49
C SER A 106 4.92 20.70 6.26
N ASN A 107 3.83 19.93 6.26
CA ASN A 107 2.51 20.39 6.72
C ASN A 107 1.92 19.60 7.89
N ASP A 108 2.72 18.89 8.68
CA ASP A 108 2.23 18.26 9.90
C ASP A 108 3.31 18.29 11.01
N PRO A 109 3.08 19.04 12.08
CA PRO A 109 2.22 20.20 12.30
C PRO A 109 2.86 21.56 11.95
N THR A 110 4.08 21.60 11.46
CA THR A 110 4.83 22.78 11.00
C THR A 110 6.16 22.32 10.34
N PRO A 111 6.69 22.95 9.29
CA PRO A 111 6.53 24.33 8.88
C PRO A 111 5.52 24.48 7.74
N THR A 112 4.63 25.43 7.86
CA THR A 112 3.71 25.79 6.79
C THR A 112 4.45 26.46 5.66
N VAL A 113 4.34 25.91 4.45
CA VAL A 113 4.70 26.61 3.22
C VAL A 113 3.81 27.84 3.11
N THR A 114 4.40 29.01 2.93
CA THR A 114 3.64 30.26 2.76
C THR A 114 3.36 30.57 1.31
N ALA A 115 4.33 30.32 0.43
CA ALA A 115 4.16 30.47 -1.01
C ALA A 115 5.06 29.52 -1.79
N LEU A 116 4.57 29.13 -2.97
CA LEU A 116 5.34 28.42 -3.99
C LEU A 116 5.77 29.44 -5.04
N GLU A 117 7.07 29.70 -5.12
CA GLU A 117 7.68 30.64 -6.05
C GLU A 117 8.08 29.94 -7.37
N ALA A 118 8.42 30.72 -8.38
CA ALA A 118 8.82 30.23 -9.68
C ALA A 118 10.13 29.41 -9.67
N ASP A 119 11.01 29.70 -8.76
CA ASP A 119 12.32 29.07 -8.60
C ASP A 119 12.56 28.53 -7.19
N GLY A 120 11.55 28.57 -6.30
CA GLY A 120 11.72 28.17 -4.92
C GLY A 120 10.43 28.11 -4.12
N MET A 121 10.57 28.21 -2.81
CA MET A 121 9.49 28.11 -1.85
C MET A 121 9.83 28.89 -0.59
N THR A 122 8.82 29.52 0.02
CA THR A 122 8.95 30.25 1.27
C THR A 122 8.13 29.61 2.40
N PHE A 123 8.59 29.79 3.63
CA PHE A 123 8.03 29.15 4.83
C PHE A 123 7.75 30.18 5.93
N GLY A 124 6.73 29.92 6.72
CA GLY A 124 6.39 30.72 7.90
C GLY A 124 7.28 30.44 9.12
N VAL A 125 7.94 29.28 9.13
CA VAL A 125 8.90 28.84 10.16
C VAL A 125 10.05 28.08 9.49
N PRO A 126 11.23 27.93 10.14
CA PRO A 126 12.37 27.26 9.55
C PRO A 126 12.04 25.88 9.01
N THR A 127 12.37 25.64 7.73
CA THR A 127 12.13 24.36 7.07
C THR A 127 13.06 23.25 7.56
N VAL A 128 12.60 22.02 7.42
CA VAL A 128 13.37 20.80 7.69
C VAL A 128 14.12 20.29 6.45
N PHE A 129 13.82 20.84 5.27
CA PHE A 129 14.46 20.40 4.03
C PHE A 129 15.95 20.81 3.98
N SER A 130 16.70 20.03 3.22
CA SER A 130 18.14 20.23 3.01
C SER A 130 18.46 20.33 1.51
N GLU A 131 19.60 20.90 1.19
CA GLU A 131 20.12 20.90 -0.17
C GLU A 131 20.26 19.48 -0.70
N GLY A 132 19.82 19.25 -1.94
CA GLY A 132 19.75 17.93 -2.56
C GLY A 132 18.46 17.16 -2.29
N ASP A 133 17.60 17.56 -1.37
CA ASP A 133 16.32 16.87 -1.14
C ASP A 133 15.46 16.90 -2.40
N ILE A 134 14.88 15.75 -2.71
CA ILE A 134 13.90 15.60 -3.78
C ILE A 134 12.54 15.66 -3.11
N ILE A 135 11.78 16.71 -3.41
CA ILE A 135 10.48 16.99 -2.81
C ILE A 135 9.38 16.86 -3.84
N MET A 136 8.22 16.35 -3.41
CA MET A 136 7.01 16.26 -4.20
C MET A 136 6.00 17.28 -3.68
N ILE A 137 5.53 18.14 -4.59
CA ILE A 137 4.52 19.17 -4.34
C ILE A 137 3.19 18.65 -4.84
N GLN A 138 2.18 18.69 -3.99
CA GLN A 138 0.83 18.20 -4.28
C GLN A 138 -0.21 19.21 -3.78
N GLY A 139 -1.40 19.19 -4.40
CA GLY A 139 -2.56 19.97 -3.97
C GLY A 139 -2.59 21.41 -4.47
N SER A 140 -1.61 21.90 -5.24
CA SER A 140 -1.72 23.20 -5.92
C SER A 140 -2.84 23.15 -6.97
N THR A 141 -3.60 24.23 -7.04
CA THR A 141 -4.65 24.47 -8.06
C THR A 141 -4.08 25.03 -9.36
N VAL A 142 -2.81 25.47 -9.35
CA VAL A 142 -2.12 26.00 -10.53
C VAL A 142 -1.56 24.85 -11.36
N GLU A 143 -1.94 24.82 -12.64
CA GLU A 143 -1.48 23.80 -13.56
C GLU A 143 0.06 23.78 -13.69
N GLY A 144 0.66 22.61 -13.54
CA GLY A 144 2.11 22.41 -13.62
C GLY A 144 2.90 22.82 -12.35
N ALA A 145 2.26 23.42 -11.34
CA ALA A 145 2.90 23.70 -10.06
C ALA A 145 3.14 22.43 -9.23
N ASN A 146 2.24 21.45 -9.32
CA ASN A 146 2.42 20.12 -8.73
C ASN A 146 3.54 19.35 -9.42
N GLY A 147 4.19 18.46 -8.68
CA GLY A 147 5.21 17.55 -9.19
C GLY A 147 6.47 17.54 -8.36
N VAL A 148 7.51 16.89 -8.88
CA VAL A 148 8.76 16.67 -8.18
C VAL A 148 9.78 17.77 -8.49
N ARG A 149 10.46 18.24 -7.44
CA ARG A 149 11.51 19.27 -7.51
C ARG A 149 12.71 18.82 -6.68
N THR A 150 13.90 19.23 -7.08
CA THR A 150 15.12 19.03 -6.27
C THR A 150 15.51 20.36 -5.66
N VAL A 151 15.79 20.38 -4.37
CA VAL A 151 16.24 21.55 -3.64
C VAL A 151 17.67 21.88 -4.07
N ALA A 152 17.91 23.10 -4.53
CA ALA A 152 19.22 23.59 -4.93
C ALA A 152 19.98 24.21 -3.75
N THR A 153 19.33 25.13 -3.03
CA THR A 153 19.89 25.79 -1.86
C THR A 153 18.81 26.00 -0.81
N VAL A 154 19.25 26.09 0.44
CA VAL A 154 18.38 26.48 1.57
C VAL A 154 19.05 27.68 2.23
N GLU A 155 18.32 28.77 2.43
CA GLU A 155 18.83 29.97 3.07
C GLU A 155 19.24 29.71 4.53
N ALA A 156 20.13 30.52 5.05
CA ALA A 156 20.70 30.34 6.39
C ALA A 156 19.67 30.41 7.53
N ASP A 157 18.60 31.19 7.35
CA ASP A 157 17.44 31.26 8.27
C ASP A 157 16.44 30.12 8.09
N LYS A 158 16.61 29.31 7.02
CA LYS A 158 15.72 28.21 6.61
C LYS A 158 14.27 28.63 6.33
N LEU A 159 14.02 29.90 6.04
CA LEU A 159 12.70 30.42 5.68
C LEU A 159 12.45 30.42 4.17
N SER A 160 13.47 30.14 3.38
CA SER A 160 13.33 29.97 1.93
C SER A 160 14.30 28.93 1.39
N LEU A 161 13.91 28.34 0.26
CA LEU A 161 14.74 27.43 -0.53
C LEU A 161 14.55 27.69 -2.01
N THR A 162 15.55 27.31 -2.80
CA THR A 162 15.46 27.35 -4.26
C THR A 162 15.47 25.96 -4.88
N PHE A 163 14.98 25.84 -6.12
CA PHE A 163 14.91 24.58 -6.86
C PHE A 163 16.02 24.48 -7.90
N MET A 164 16.50 23.25 -8.12
CA MET A 164 17.29 22.93 -9.30
C MET A 164 16.38 22.97 -10.53
N LEU A 165 16.64 23.88 -11.45
CA LEU A 165 15.90 23.97 -12.70
C LEU A 165 16.47 22.96 -13.71
N PRO A 166 15.63 22.12 -14.36
CA PRO A 166 16.08 21.27 -15.43
C PRO A 166 16.60 22.07 -16.63
N SER A 167 17.49 21.49 -17.41
CA SER A 167 18.01 22.14 -18.61
C SER A 167 16.88 22.60 -19.54
N GLY A 168 16.88 23.88 -19.89
CA GLY A 168 15.86 24.50 -20.74
C GLY A 168 14.60 24.98 -20.00
N VAL A 169 14.50 24.77 -18.69
CA VAL A 169 13.43 25.32 -17.85
C VAL A 169 13.98 26.55 -17.14
N THR A 170 13.32 27.68 -17.31
CA THR A 170 13.72 28.96 -16.68
C THR A 170 12.95 29.28 -15.40
N ALA A 171 11.77 28.68 -15.25
CA ALA A 171 10.90 28.85 -14.09
C ALA A 171 9.86 27.72 -14.03
N PHE A 172 9.39 27.42 -12.83
CA PHE A 172 8.19 26.60 -12.61
C PHE A 172 6.97 27.51 -12.43
N PRO A 173 5.73 27.01 -12.64
CA PRO A 173 4.54 27.75 -12.25
C PRO A 173 4.51 28.04 -10.76
N ALA A 174 4.33 29.30 -10.40
CA ALA A 174 4.23 29.75 -9.01
C ALA A 174 2.77 29.66 -8.51
N ASP A 175 2.58 29.46 -7.20
CA ASP A 175 1.28 29.48 -6.53
C ASP A 175 1.39 30.25 -5.20
N ALA A 176 1.09 31.52 -5.24
CA ALA A 176 1.12 32.40 -4.06
C ALA A 176 0.04 32.02 -3.02
N SER A 177 -1.00 31.28 -3.43
CA SER A 177 -2.08 30.81 -2.55
C SER A 177 -1.82 29.44 -1.93
N PHE A 178 -0.71 28.79 -2.28
CA PHE A 178 -0.40 27.43 -1.85
C PHE A 178 -0.43 27.27 -0.32
N GLY A 179 0.07 28.25 0.42
CA GLY A 179 0.10 28.24 1.89
C GLY A 179 -1.28 28.30 2.57
N THR A 180 -2.30 28.78 1.87
CA THR A 180 -3.68 28.82 2.37
C THR A 180 -4.53 27.64 1.89
N ASN A 181 -3.96 26.78 1.06
CA ASN A 181 -4.65 25.63 0.51
C ASN A 181 -4.58 24.45 1.49
N ALA A 182 -5.72 24.03 2.02
CA ALA A 182 -5.83 22.91 2.95
C ALA A 182 -5.34 21.56 2.37
N ASN A 183 -5.31 21.44 1.03
CA ASN A 183 -4.83 20.24 0.33
C ASN A 183 -3.36 20.34 -0.09
N GLY A 184 -2.72 21.51 0.11
CA GLY A 184 -1.32 21.72 -0.22
C GLY A 184 -0.40 20.89 0.67
N LYS A 185 0.43 20.03 0.06
CA LYS A 185 1.40 19.18 0.76
C LYS A 185 2.73 19.20 0.03
N VAL A 186 3.82 19.23 0.81
CA VAL A 186 5.17 19.02 0.31
C VAL A 186 5.83 17.91 1.11
N VAL A 187 6.28 16.88 0.42
CA VAL A 187 6.85 15.67 1.02
C VAL A 187 8.21 15.40 0.41
N THR A 188 9.22 15.13 1.24
CA THR A 188 10.50 14.59 0.74
C THR A 188 10.27 13.17 0.23
N VAL A 189 10.60 12.93 -1.03
CA VAL A 189 10.50 11.61 -1.66
C VAL A 189 11.88 10.99 -1.93
N GLY A 190 12.95 11.74 -1.71
CA GLY A 190 14.31 11.25 -1.91
C GLY A 190 15.36 12.31 -1.66
N HIS A 191 16.60 11.94 -1.97
CA HIS A 191 17.74 12.84 -1.89
C HIS A 191 18.68 12.58 -3.06
N LYS A 192 19.13 13.66 -3.70
CA LYS A 192 20.13 13.67 -4.76
C LYS A 192 21.47 14.05 -4.19
N MET A 193 22.44 13.17 -4.32
CA MET A 193 23.78 13.38 -3.84
C MET A 193 24.64 14.07 -4.90
N ALA A 194 25.68 14.78 -4.45
CA ALA A 194 26.63 15.41 -5.36
C ALA A 194 27.37 14.34 -6.20
N GLN A 195 27.75 14.74 -7.41
CA GLN A 195 28.52 13.86 -8.29
C GLN A 195 29.86 13.48 -7.64
N GLY A 196 30.17 12.17 -7.66
CA GLY A 196 31.42 11.66 -7.11
C GLY A 196 31.45 11.50 -5.58
N ASP A 197 30.39 11.93 -4.88
CA ASP A 197 30.33 11.82 -3.43
C ASP A 197 30.01 10.39 -2.96
N VAL A 198 29.25 9.63 -3.75
CA VAL A 198 28.75 8.31 -3.35
C VAL A 198 29.51 7.18 -4.04
N LYS A 199 29.88 6.18 -3.26
CA LYS A 199 30.49 4.93 -3.72
C LYS A 199 29.65 3.74 -3.28
N VAL A 200 29.43 2.80 -4.20
CA VAL A 200 28.86 1.50 -3.86
C VAL A 200 30.00 0.55 -3.54
N GLN A 201 29.92 -0.13 -2.43
CA GLN A 201 30.85 -1.17 -2.00
C GLN A 201 30.09 -2.45 -1.73
N TYR A 202 30.69 -3.58 -2.11
CA TYR A 202 30.18 -4.89 -1.77
C TYR A 202 31.14 -5.59 -0.80
N ASN A 203 30.60 -6.06 0.32
CA ASN A 203 31.35 -6.85 1.29
C ASN A 203 31.10 -8.34 1.06
N ALA A 204 32.07 -9.06 0.51
CA ALA A 204 31.96 -10.48 0.18
C ALA A 204 31.77 -11.38 1.42
N ALA A 205 32.21 -10.94 2.62
CA ALA A 205 32.05 -11.73 3.84
C ALA A 205 30.61 -11.67 4.38
N THR A 206 29.99 -10.50 4.33
CA THR A 206 28.60 -10.29 4.79
C THR A 206 27.59 -10.41 3.66
N LYS A 207 28.05 -10.40 2.41
CA LYS A 207 27.22 -10.36 1.19
C LYS A 207 26.29 -9.14 1.13
N HIS A 208 26.66 -8.04 1.80
CA HIS A 208 25.92 -6.80 1.85
C HIS A 208 26.54 -5.75 0.94
N TYR A 209 25.67 -4.88 0.42
CA TYR A 209 26.05 -3.67 -0.30
C TYR A 209 26.05 -2.48 0.65
N SER A 210 26.92 -1.51 0.41
CA SER A 210 26.93 -0.26 1.14
C SER A 210 27.01 0.91 0.17
N LEU A 211 26.22 1.95 0.44
CA LEU A 211 26.42 3.29 -0.10
C LEU A 211 27.24 4.07 0.91
N ALA A 212 28.42 4.52 0.52
CA ALA A 212 29.27 5.38 1.33
C ALA A 212 29.29 6.78 0.73
N SER A 213 28.95 7.79 1.53
CA SER A 213 29.07 9.21 1.18
C SER A 213 30.24 9.83 1.91
N THR A 214 31.06 10.61 1.22
CA THR A 214 32.20 11.35 1.83
C THR A 214 31.73 12.59 2.56
N ALA A 215 30.65 13.22 2.10
CA ALA A 215 30.04 14.38 2.77
C ALA A 215 29.09 14.00 3.91
N GLY A 216 28.75 12.70 4.03
CA GLY A 216 27.70 12.19 4.92
C GLY A 216 26.32 12.31 4.30
N PHE A 217 25.38 11.49 4.75
CA PHE A 217 23.98 11.66 4.40
C PHE A 217 23.38 12.82 5.20
N PRO A 218 22.42 13.59 4.64
CA PRO A 218 21.72 14.59 5.43
C PRO A 218 21.03 13.90 6.62
N SER A 219 20.99 14.59 7.76
CA SER A 219 20.46 14.06 9.02
C SER A 219 19.03 13.53 8.92
N SER A 220 18.28 13.99 7.90
CA SER A 220 16.93 13.52 7.59
C SER A 220 16.89 12.06 7.12
N ILE A 221 17.89 11.57 6.38
CA ILE A 221 17.90 10.19 5.86
C ILE A 221 18.19 9.17 6.97
N PRO A 222 19.28 9.28 7.75
CA PRO A 222 19.54 8.31 8.82
C PRO A 222 18.49 8.30 9.92
N SER A 223 17.89 9.45 10.26
CA SER A 223 16.89 9.52 11.33
C SER A 223 15.53 8.93 10.93
N ASN A 224 15.18 8.95 9.65
CA ASN A 224 13.90 8.49 9.14
C ASN A 224 13.94 7.07 8.56
N VAL A 225 15.13 6.58 8.16
CA VAL A 225 15.34 5.24 7.62
C VAL A 225 15.74 4.28 8.73
N GLN A 226 15.07 3.15 8.83
CA GLN A 226 15.33 2.09 9.81
C GLN A 226 15.74 0.79 9.14
N ALA A 227 16.33 -0.13 9.91
CA ALA A 227 16.60 -1.47 9.44
C ALA A 227 15.32 -2.15 8.92
N GLY A 228 15.41 -2.79 7.76
CA GLY A 228 14.30 -3.40 7.05
C GLY A 228 13.58 -2.47 6.07
N ASP A 229 13.81 -1.16 6.11
CA ASP A 229 13.15 -0.24 5.17
C ASP A 229 13.63 -0.44 3.74
N TRP A 230 12.72 -0.19 2.80
CA TRP A 230 13.02 -0.21 1.38
C TRP A 230 13.32 1.18 0.86
N VAL A 231 14.36 1.29 0.08
CA VAL A 231 14.74 2.47 -0.69
C VAL A 231 14.93 2.09 -2.15
N TYR A 232 14.90 3.07 -3.04
CA TYR A 232 15.22 2.86 -4.44
C TYR A 232 16.46 3.69 -4.80
N VAL A 233 17.49 3.02 -5.32
CA VAL A 233 18.77 3.64 -5.73
C VAL A 233 18.70 3.88 -7.23
N SER A 234 19.01 5.10 -7.67
CA SER A 234 19.06 5.50 -9.07
C SER A 234 20.33 6.29 -9.38
N GLY A 235 20.69 6.40 -10.66
CA GLY A 235 21.84 7.16 -11.14
C GLY A 235 23.20 6.47 -11.04
N LEU A 236 23.26 5.33 -10.39
CA LEU A 236 24.48 4.50 -10.31
C LEU A 236 24.39 3.38 -11.36
N LYS A 237 25.00 3.61 -12.53
CA LYS A 237 24.95 2.68 -13.65
C LYS A 237 25.28 1.24 -13.23
N GLY A 238 24.32 0.34 -13.42
CA GLY A 238 24.45 -1.06 -13.04
C GLY A 238 24.04 -1.39 -11.59
N TYR A 239 23.70 -0.41 -10.74
CA TYR A 239 23.29 -0.58 -9.33
C TYR A 239 21.95 0.09 -9.02
N GLU A 240 21.15 0.33 -10.02
CA GLU A 240 19.81 0.88 -9.87
C GLU A 240 18.83 -0.21 -9.43
N GLY A 241 17.95 0.11 -8.54
CA GLY A 241 16.87 -0.78 -8.12
C GLY A 241 16.45 -0.62 -6.67
N TYR A 242 15.53 -1.47 -6.27
CA TYR A 242 15.05 -1.55 -4.89
C TYR A 242 16.12 -2.17 -4.00
N ALA A 243 16.37 -1.54 -2.86
CA ALA A 243 17.34 -1.98 -1.87
C ALA A 243 16.70 -2.02 -0.47
N ARG A 244 16.94 -3.09 0.28
CA ARG A 244 16.48 -3.22 1.66
C ARG A 244 17.61 -2.87 2.61
N VAL A 245 17.36 -1.88 3.47
CA VAL A 245 18.33 -1.35 4.44
C VAL A 245 18.50 -2.34 5.59
N THR A 246 19.73 -2.68 5.93
CA THR A 246 20.05 -3.51 7.12
C THR A 246 20.50 -2.67 8.29
N ALA A 247 21.29 -1.62 8.03
CA ALA A 247 21.77 -0.71 9.05
C ALA A 247 21.90 0.70 8.46
N PRO A 248 21.10 1.66 8.91
CA PRO A 248 21.35 3.08 8.67
C PRO A 248 22.45 3.55 9.61
N ASP A 249 23.43 4.28 9.08
CA ASP A 249 24.53 4.85 9.85
C ASP A 249 24.59 6.36 9.68
N ALA A 250 24.56 7.09 10.77
CA ALA A 250 24.70 8.56 10.79
C ALA A 250 26.06 9.06 10.29
N THR A 251 27.06 8.18 10.13
CA THR A 251 28.43 8.52 9.72
C THR A 251 28.67 8.50 8.21
N GLY A 252 27.62 8.40 7.38
CA GLY A 252 27.73 8.42 5.92
C GLY A 252 27.82 7.03 5.28
N LEU A 253 27.33 5.99 5.97
CA LEU A 253 27.22 4.64 5.44
C LEU A 253 25.77 4.18 5.52
N LEU A 254 25.21 3.72 4.40
CA LEU A 254 23.91 3.05 4.32
C LEU A 254 24.11 1.64 3.78
N THR A 255 23.84 0.65 4.61
CA THR A 255 24.08 -0.76 4.27
C THR A 255 22.79 -1.46 3.86
N PHE A 256 22.85 -2.24 2.80
CA PHE A 256 21.74 -3.02 2.26
C PHE A 256 22.06 -4.50 2.30
N ASP A 257 21.09 -5.32 2.64
CA ASP A 257 21.24 -6.79 2.52
C ASP A 257 21.15 -7.24 1.05
N ARG A 258 20.44 -6.47 0.23
CA ARG A 258 20.34 -6.72 -1.21
C ARG A 258 19.90 -5.49 -1.98
N ILE A 259 20.20 -5.52 -3.27
CA ILE A 259 19.60 -4.69 -4.30
C ILE A 259 18.88 -5.66 -5.25
N LEU A 260 17.56 -5.55 -5.41
CA LEU A 260 16.79 -6.48 -6.22
C LEU A 260 17.25 -6.52 -7.67
N GLY A 261 17.47 -7.72 -8.17
CA GLY A 261 17.87 -7.95 -9.56
C GLY A 261 19.37 -7.80 -9.83
N LYS A 262 20.20 -7.69 -8.79
CA LYS A 262 21.66 -7.61 -8.93
C LYS A 262 22.36 -8.85 -8.38
N ALA A 263 23.30 -9.36 -9.17
CA ALA A 263 24.26 -10.37 -8.72
C ALA A 263 25.48 -9.71 -8.05
N ASP A 264 26.26 -10.51 -7.35
CA ASP A 264 27.46 -10.08 -6.64
C ASP A 264 28.52 -9.54 -7.61
N THR A 265 28.64 -8.24 -7.71
CA THR A 265 29.77 -7.61 -8.38
C THR A 265 30.22 -6.39 -7.60
N VAL A 266 31.51 -6.29 -7.35
CA VAL A 266 32.12 -5.14 -6.71
C VAL A 266 32.20 -4.00 -7.72
N VAL A 267 31.60 -2.87 -7.41
CA VAL A 267 31.84 -1.63 -8.18
C VAL A 267 31.94 -0.44 -7.25
N SER A 268 32.98 0.34 -7.44
CA SER A 268 33.02 1.71 -6.95
C SER A 268 32.95 2.63 -8.16
N ASP A 269 31.91 3.43 -8.27
CA ASP A 269 31.81 4.47 -9.28
C ASP A 269 31.83 5.86 -8.63
N ALA A 270 32.99 6.50 -8.74
CA ALA A 270 33.21 7.84 -8.19
C ALA A 270 32.70 8.97 -9.13
N GLN A 271 32.16 8.61 -10.29
CA GLN A 271 31.78 9.59 -11.33
C GLN A 271 30.26 9.76 -11.49
N SER A 272 29.47 8.92 -10.85
CA SER A 272 28.01 8.93 -11.01
C SER A 272 27.32 9.83 -9.98
N THR A 273 26.21 10.42 -10.38
CA THR A 273 25.25 11.04 -9.44
C THR A 273 24.36 9.96 -8.88
N CYS A 274 24.17 9.93 -7.57
CA CYS A 274 23.28 9.01 -6.90
C CYS A 274 22.01 9.74 -6.45
N GLU A 275 20.86 9.15 -6.74
CA GLU A 275 19.59 9.56 -6.19
C GLU A 275 19.01 8.42 -5.35
N LEU A 276 18.66 8.71 -4.11
CA LEU A 276 18.07 7.78 -3.18
C LEU A 276 16.60 8.16 -2.96
N TYR A 277 15.68 7.31 -3.34
CA TYR A 277 14.23 7.50 -3.12
C TYR A 277 13.77 6.75 -1.90
N LEU A 278 12.96 7.41 -1.09
CA LEU A 278 12.48 6.92 0.20
C LEU A 278 11.05 6.39 0.06
N SER A 279 10.70 5.41 0.87
CA SER A 279 9.35 4.87 0.95
C SER A 279 8.66 5.25 2.26
N MET A 280 7.34 5.27 2.23
CA MET A 280 6.50 5.13 3.42
C MET A 280 6.42 3.64 3.74
N SER A 281 6.57 3.25 5.00
CA SER A 281 6.52 1.85 5.40
C SER A 281 5.44 1.58 6.44
N ILE A 282 4.78 0.43 6.31
CA ILE A 282 3.83 -0.11 7.27
C ILE A 282 4.28 -1.52 7.61
N ARG A 283 4.40 -1.85 8.90
CA ARG A 283 4.80 -3.17 9.41
C ARG A 283 3.79 -3.66 10.41
N ASN A 284 3.40 -4.92 10.31
CA ASN A 284 2.56 -5.50 11.35
C ASN A 284 3.30 -5.52 12.69
N PRO A 285 2.68 -5.07 13.79
CA PRO A 285 3.28 -5.12 15.12
C PRO A 285 3.29 -6.56 15.66
N ASP A 286 4.23 -6.83 16.55
CA ASP A 286 4.35 -8.11 17.25
C ASP A 286 3.44 -8.21 18.48
N LYS A 287 3.22 -7.06 19.13
CA LYS A 287 2.47 -7.02 20.38
C LYS A 287 1.12 -6.34 20.21
N PHE A 288 0.14 -6.83 20.94
CA PHE A 288 -1.21 -6.27 20.93
C PHE A 288 -1.25 -4.79 21.33
N GLU A 289 -0.40 -4.37 22.27
CA GLU A 289 -0.31 -2.97 22.75
C GLU A 289 0.19 -1.99 21.68
N ASP A 290 0.87 -2.49 20.64
CA ASP A 290 1.41 -1.69 19.54
C ASP A 290 0.46 -1.67 18.32
N MET A 291 -0.66 -2.43 18.39
CA MET A 291 -1.62 -2.48 17.29
C MET A 291 -2.43 -1.20 17.22
N VAL A 292 -2.66 -0.75 15.99
CA VAL A 292 -3.55 0.38 15.71
C VAL A 292 -4.77 -0.15 14.95
N PHE A 293 -5.92 -0.03 15.57
CA PHE A 293 -7.17 -0.50 14.98
C PHE A 293 -7.77 0.57 14.07
N HIS A 294 -8.11 0.16 12.87
CA HIS A 294 -8.84 0.98 11.90
C HIS A 294 -10.16 0.28 11.59
N SER A 295 -11.26 0.99 11.77
CA SER A 295 -12.57 0.55 11.30
C SER A 295 -13.11 1.48 10.23
N PHE A 296 -13.97 0.93 9.40
CA PHE A 296 -14.51 1.60 8.23
C PHE A 296 -16.04 1.46 8.20
N GLN A 297 -16.69 2.45 7.61
CA GLN A 297 -18.05 2.25 7.09
C GLN A 297 -18.00 2.22 5.58
N PHE A 298 -18.67 1.24 5.00
CA PHE A 298 -18.87 1.16 3.57
C PHE A 298 -20.26 1.64 3.20
N GLU A 299 -20.37 2.42 2.12
CA GLU A 299 -21.60 2.91 1.52
C GLU A 299 -21.75 2.30 0.15
N GLN A 300 -22.82 1.55 -0.07
CA GLN A 300 -23.25 1.09 -1.39
C GLN A 300 -24.45 1.91 -1.82
N THR A 301 -24.30 2.75 -2.84
CA THR A 301 -25.42 3.46 -3.44
C THR A 301 -26.08 2.60 -4.51
N LEU A 302 -27.40 2.47 -4.45
CA LEU A 302 -28.19 1.62 -5.35
C LEU A 302 -29.07 2.45 -6.33
N GLY A 303 -28.71 3.72 -6.50
CA GLY A 303 -29.46 4.66 -7.34
C GLY A 303 -30.59 5.37 -6.58
N ALA A 304 -31.57 5.89 -7.30
CA ALA A 304 -32.71 6.59 -6.74
C ALA A 304 -34.01 6.07 -7.35
N ASP A 305 -35.06 6.05 -6.56
CA ASP A 305 -36.44 5.80 -6.97
C ASP A 305 -37.33 7.02 -6.79
N ALA A 306 -38.68 6.86 -6.77
CA ALA A 306 -39.61 7.94 -6.59
C ALA A 306 -39.52 8.62 -5.20
N ASP A 307 -39.04 7.90 -4.21
CA ASP A 307 -38.90 8.35 -2.82
C ASP A 307 -37.50 8.92 -2.51
N GLY A 308 -36.56 8.84 -3.45
CA GLY A 308 -35.20 9.36 -3.33
C GLY A 308 -34.09 8.34 -3.47
N THR A 309 -32.93 8.62 -2.91
CA THR A 309 -31.74 7.76 -3.00
C THR A 309 -31.88 6.54 -2.11
N GLN A 310 -31.46 5.38 -2.65
CA GLN A 310 -31.36 4.12 -1.90
C GLN A 310 -29.88 3.82 -1.63
N ALA A 311 -29.56 3.51 -0.38
CA ALA A 311 -28.20 3.14 0.02
C ALA A 311 -28.20 2.07 1.13
N ARG A 312 -27.17 1.25 1.13
CA ARG A 312 -26.86 0.30 2.19
C ARG A 312 -25.50 0.63 2.78
N TYR A 313 -25.41 0.51 4.09
CA TYR A 313 -24.18 0.77 4.83
C TYR A 313 -23.78 -0.48 5.60
N VAL A 314 -22.50 -0.80 5.58
CA VAL A 314 -21.87 -1.79 6.47
C VAL A 314 -21.08 -1.02 7.50
N LEU A 315 -21.37 -1.26 8.78
CA LEU A 315 -20.90 -0.46 9.93
C LEU A 315 -19.84 -1.23 10.71
N GLY A 316 -18.82 -0.53 11.19
CA GLY A 316 -17.76 -1.10 12.03
C GLY A 316 -17.02 -2.21 11.31
N ALA A 317 -16.66 -1.99 10.04
CA ALA A 317 -15.95 -2.98 9.23
C ALA A 317 -14.45 -2.94 9.53
N MET A 318 -13.87 -4.06 9.93
CA MET A 318 -12.45 -4.24 10.16
C MET A 318 -11.82 -5.15 9.10
N ALA A 319 -10.61 -4.83 8.69
CA ALA A 319 -9.90 -5.49 7.61
C ALA A 319 -9.46 -6.91 7.98
N ASN A 320 -10.05 -7.94 7.35
CA ASN A 320 -9.82 -9.35 7.68
C ASN A 320 -8.85 -10.03 6.72
N GLU A 321 -9.17 -10.06 5.43
CA GLU A 321 -8.34 -10.77 4.44
C GLU A 321 -8.07 -9.88 3.22
N PHE A 322 -6.81 -9.86 2.81
CA PHE A 322 -6.34 -9.19 1.61
C PHE A 322 -5.59 -10.19 0.74
N THR A 323 -6.00 -10.38 -0.50
CA THR A 323 -5.31 -11.23 -1.46
C THR A 323 -4.88 -10.42 -2.67
N LEU A 324 -3.57 -10.30 -2.86
CA LEU A 324 -2.94 -9.73 -4.05
C LEU A 324 -2.68 -10.84 -5.06
N THR A 325 -3.09 -10.63 -6.32
CA THR A 325 -2.78 -11.55 -7.43
C THR A 325 -2.00 -10.82 -8.51
N VAL A 326 -0.83 -11.35 -8.83
CA VAL A 326 0.10 -10.82 -9.84
C VAL A 326 0.29 -11.87 -10.93
N PRO A 327 -0.54 -11.90 -11.96
CA PRO A 327 -0.42 -12.85 -13.07
C PRO A 327 0.60 -12.34 -14.10
N ALA A 328 1.20 -13.24 -14.87
CA ALA A 328 2.02 -12.84 -16.02
C ALA A 328 1.13 -12.21 -17.12
N ALA A 329 1.58 -11.09 -17.68
CA ALA A 329 0.99 -10.42 -18.84
C ALA A 329 -0.48 -9.95 -18.66
N ASP A 330 -0.91 -9.69 -17.43
CA ASP A 330 -2.22 -9.14 -17.10
C ASP A 330 -2.12 -8.07 -16.01
N LYS A 331 -3.27 -7.49 -15.65
CA LYS A 331 -3.42 -6.52 -14.57
C LYS A 331 -3.24 -7.17 -13.20
N VAL A 332 -2.74 -6.40 -12.25
CA VAL A 332 -2.65 -6.81 -10.85
C VAL A 332 -3.97 -6.54 -10.16
N THR A 333 -4.53 -7.55 -9.50
CA THR A 333 -5.80 -7.45 -8.79
C THR A 333 -5.63 -7.64 -7.29
N ALA A 334 -6.48 -6.97 -6.53
CA ALA A 334 -6.58 -7.12 -5.09
C ALA A 334 -8.02 -7.49 -4.70
N GLN A 335 -8.17 -8.51 -3.87
CA GLN A 335 -9.42 -8.87 -3.22
C GLN A 335 -9.32 -8.48 -1.75
N LEU A 336 -10.32 -7.76 -1.25
CA LEU A 336 -10.37 -7.26 0.12
C LEU A 336 -11.64 -7.78 0.79
N SER A 337 -11.53 -8.30 2.00
CA SER A 337 -12.67 -8.70 2.81
C SER A 337 -12.59 -8.13 4.22
N PHE A 338 -13.76 -7.82 4.76
CA PHE A 338 -13.94 -7.15 6.05
C PHE A 338 -15.01 -7.87 6.86
N VAL A 339 -14.73 -8.08 8.13
CA VAL A 339 -15.74 -8.50 9.11
C VAL A 339 -16.34 -7.22 9.72
N ALA A 340 -17.64 -7.18 9.85
CA ALA A 340 -18.35 -5.96 10.28
C ALA A 340 -19.31 -6.21 11.46
N CYS A 341 -19.73 -5.13 12.08
CA CYS A 341 -20.63 -5.20 13.23
C CYS A 341 -22.08 -5.29 12.82
N ASP A 342 -22.52 -4.48 11.83
CA ASP A 342 -23.94 -4.29 11.54
C ASP A 342 -24.18 -3.79 10.11
N GLU A 343 -25.45 -3.74 9.70
CA GLU A 343 -25.92 -3.18 8.43
C GLU A 343 -26.99 -2.11 8.70
N ASP A 344 -26.98 -1.04 7.89
CA ASP A 344 -28.00 0.01 7.91
C ASP A 344 -28.50 0.25 6.47
N ALA A 345 -29.76 -0.04 6.22
CA ALA A 345 -30.41 0.18 4.92
C ALA A 345 -31.26 1.46 4.97
N ARG A 346 -31.04 2.37 4.03
CA ARG A 346 -31.67 3.68 4.00
C ARG A 346 -32.31 4.00 2.66
N THR A 347 -33.38 4.78 2.72
CA THR A 347 -34.13 5.21 1.52
C THR A 347 -34.57 6.67 1.66
N GLY A 348 -34.88 7.31 0.53
CA GLY A 348 -35.49 8.64 0.50
C GLY A 348 -34.54 9.79 0.80
N ALA A 349 -35.06 10.82 1.46
CA ALA A 349 -34.28 12.01 1.80
C ALA A 349 -33.11 11.71 2.74
N ASP A 350 -33.26 10.73 3.62
CA ASP A 350 -32.23 10.27 4.56
C ASP A 350 -31.41 9.09 4.02
N GLY A 351 -31.53 8.80 2.73
CA GLY A 351 -30.83 7.69 2.08
C GLY A 351 -29.31 7.81 2.18
N LEU A 352 -28.77 9.01 2.11
CA LEU A 352 -27.33 9.25 2.27
C LEU A 352 -27.02 9.81 3.66
N LYS A 353 -26.04 9.22 4.33
CA LYS A 353 -25.46 9.78 5.56
C LYS A 353 -24.76 11.10 5.26
N ALA A 354 -24.67 11.97 6.27
CA ALA A 354 -23.94 13.24 6.18
C ALA A 354 -22.47 13.01 5.81
N GLY A 355 -21.81 14.03 5.26
CA GLY A 355 -20.41 14.02 4.91
C GLY A 355 -20.15 14.51 3.49
N THR A 356 -18.85 14.63 3.17
CA THR A 356 -18.39 15.04 1.84
C THR A 356 -18.09 13.82 0.98
N ARG A 357 -18.42 13.90 -0.30
CA ARG A 357 -18.16 12.85 -1.30
C ARG A 357 -17.30 13.44 -2.41
N PRO A 358 -15.97 13.30 -2.33
CA PRO A 358 -15.10 13.77 -3.39
C PRO A 358 -15.39 13.01 -4.69
N PRO A 359 -15.18 13.64 -5.85
CA PRO A 359 -15.34 12.96 -7.13
C PRO A 359 -14.34 11.80 -7.23
N LEU A 360 -14.74 10.74 -7.94
CA LEU A 360 -13.85 9.64 -8.28
C LEU A 360 -12.69 10.15 -9.16
N VAL A 361 -11.47 9.85 -8.75
CA VAL A 361 -10.26 10.10 -9.54
C VAL A 361 -9.67 8.76 -9.93
N THR A 362 -9.76 8.44 -11.21
CA THR A 362 -9.21 7.19 -11.75
C THR A 362 -7.70 7.28 -11.85
N HIS A 363 -7.00 6.33 -11.25
CA HIS A 363 -5.56 6.20 -11.33
C HIS A 363 -5.16 5.01 -12.21
N PRO A 364 -4.00 5.07 -12.89
CA PRO A 364 -3.51 3.95 -13.66
C PRO A 364 -3.28 2.72 -12.78
N MET A 365 -3.75 1.56 -13.26
CA MET A 365 -3.55 0.28 -12.61
C MET A 365 -2.10 -0.20 -12.72
N PHE A 366 -1.67 -1.01 -11.75
CA PHE A 366 -0.45 -1.78 -11.86
C PHE A 366 -0.64 -2.93 -12.85
N ASN A 367 0.39 -3.16 -13.65
CA ASN A 367 0.38 -4.22 -14.65
C ASN A 367 1.68 -5.02 -14.55
N ALA A 368 1.56 -6.33 -14.63
CA ALA A 368 2.66 -7.25 -14.42
C ALA A 368 3.73 -7.22 -15.53
N SER A 369 3.42 -6.65 -16.71
CA SER A 369 4.30 -6.68 -17.88
C SER A 369 5.44 -5.66 -17.84
N LYS A 370 5.47 -4.75 -16.87
CA LYS A 370 6.55 -3.74 -16.77
C LYS A 370 7.85 -4.38 -16.31
N THR A 371 8.94 -4.03 -16.97
CA THR A 371 10.28 -4.60 -16.72
C THR A 371 10.84 -4.27 -15.34
N SER A 372 10.31 -3.27 -14.66
CA SER A 372 10.67 -2.87 -13.30
C SER A 372 9.99 -3.67 -12.19
N ASN A 373 8.95 -4.46 -12.53
CA ASN A 373 8.32 -5.34 -11.57
C ASN A 373 9.23 -6.52 -11.24
N ARG A 374 9.23 -6.95 -9.98
CA ARG A 374 10.04 -8.06 -9.48
C ARG A 374 9.24 -8.92 -8.51
N VAL A 375 9.25 -10.21 -8.74
CA VAL A 375 8.90 -11.22 -7.75
C VAL A 375 10.19 -11.97 -7.43
N TRP A 376 10.59 -11.97 -6.17
CA TRP A 376 11.89 -12.43 -5.75
C TRP A 376 11.80 -13.32 -4.52
N LEU A 377 12.28 -14.55 -4.63
CA LEU A 377 12.50 -15.44 -3.49
C LEU A 377 13.98 -15.77 -3.40
N HIS A 378 14.54 -15.76 -2.20
CA HIS A 378 15.95 -16.08 -1.96
C HIS A 378 16.12 -16.74 -0.61
N THR A 379 17.04 -17.66 -0.51
CA THR A 379 17.46 -18.23 0.76
C THR A 379 18.26 -17.19 1.56
N ALA A 380 18.09 -17.15 2.87
CA ALA A 380 18.84 -16.24 3.74
C ALA A 380 20.36 -16.39 3.52
N GLY A 381 21.04 -15.26 3.33
CA GLY A 381 22.48 -15.22 3.06
C GLY A 381 22.91 -15.56 1.62
N GLU A 382 21.97 -15.87 0.71
CA GLU A 382 22.27 -16.08 -0.71
C GLU A 382 21.82 -14.87 -1.54
N ALA A 383 22.66 -14.45 -2.49
CA ALA A 383 22.38 -13.33 -3.37
C ALA A 383 21.49 -13.73 -4.56
N GLU A 384 21.61 -15.00 -5.00
CA GLU A 384 20.85 -15.48 -6.14
C GLU A 384 19.43 -15.90 -5.77
N PRO A 385 18.42 -15.56 -6.60
CA PRO A 385 17.05 -15.97 -6.38
C PRO A 385 16.87 -17.48 -6.60
N LEU A 386 15.80 -18.04 -6.01
CA LEU A 386 15.44 -19.45 -6.19
C LEU A 386 14.92 -19.76 -7.60
N PHE A 387 14.46 -18.74 -8.33
CA PHE A 387 14.02 -18.83 -9.72
C PHE A 387 14.30 -17.51 -10.46
N ALA A 388 14.33 -17.53 -11.78
CA ALA A 388 14.55 -16.34 -12.59
C ALA A 388 13.24 -15.58 -12.89
N TYR A 389 12.16 -16.31 -13.22
CA TYR A 389 10.89 -15.74 -13.64
C TYR A 389 9.71 -16.50 -13.03
N ALA A 390 8.76 -15.76 -12.46
CA ALA A 390 7.47 -16.26 -12.04
C ALA A 390 6.42 -16.05 -13.14
N THR A 391 5.46 -16.95 -13.22
CA THR A 391 4.29 -16.85 -14.10
C THR A 391 3.05 -16.37 -13.36
N ASN A 392 3.00 -16.61 -12.05
CA ASN A 392 1.94 -16.13 -11.17
C ASN A 392 2.50 -15.98 -9.76
N ALA A 393 2.03 -14.98 -9.03
CA ALA A 393 2.31 -14.81 -7.62
C ALA A 393 1.05 -14.33 -6.90
N THR A 394 0.74 -14.94 -5.76
CA THR A 394 -0.30 -14.48 -4.85
C THR A 394 0.31 -14.19 -3.49
N VAL A 395 -0.17 -13.14 -2.83
CA VAL A 395 0.17 -12.81 -1.45
C VAL A 395 -1.14 -12.62 -0.70
N THR A 396 -1.33 -13.38 0.37
CA THR A 396 -2.54 -13.31 1.20
C THR A 396 -2.17 -12.90 2.61
N ILE A 397 -2.86 -11.89 3.13
CA ILE A 397 -2.81 -11.46 4.54
C ILE A 397 -4.14 -11.86 5.16
N ASN A 398 -4.13 -12.51 6.32
CA ASN A 398 -5.32 -12.86 7.07
C ASN A 398 -5.15 -12.53 8.56
N ASN A 399 -6.07 -11.72 9.08
CA ASN A 399 -6.11 -11.31 10.48
C ASN A 399 -6.95 -12.28 11.34
N ASN A 400 -7.61 -13.26 10.73
CA ASN A 400 -8.49 -14.22 11.42
C ASN A 400 -9.49 -13.51 12.37
N MET A 401 -10.12 -12.46 11.88
CA MET A 401 -11.04 -11.63 12.66
C MET A 401 -12.34 -12.37 12.95
N THR A 402 -12.83 -12.25 14.17
CA THR A 402 -14.09 -12.86 14.61
C THR A 402 -14.98 -11.87 15.32
N GLY A 403 -16.26 -11.86 15.00
CA GLY A 403 -17.26 -11.03 15.67
C GLY A 403 -17.51 -11.47 17.12
N VAL A 404 -17.58 -10.52 18.03
CA VAL A 404 -17.91 -10.75 19.44
C VAL A 404 -19.39 -10.46 19.66
N LYS A 405 -20.13 -11.44 20.17
CA LYS A 405 -21.56 -11.33 20.41
C LYS A 405 -21.85 -11.01 21.88
N ALA A 406 -22.93 -10.28 22.15
CA ALA A 406 -23.41 -10.00 23.51
C ALA A 406 -24.94 -10.12 23.61
N ILE A 407 -25.44 -10.47 24.79
CA ILE A 407 -26.89 -10.56 25.05
C ILE A 407 -27.49 -9.15 24.94
N GLY A 408 -28.53 -9.00 24.12
CA GLY A 408 -29.23 -7.73 23.92
C GLY A 408 -28.62 -6.83 22.83
N VAL A 409 -27.62 -7.32 22.12
CA VAL A 409 -27.06 -6.66 20.95
C VAL A 409 -27.32 -7.53 19.71
N GLU A 410 -27.95 -6.96 18.69
CA GLU A 410 -28.07 -7.57 17.38
C GLU A 410 -26.80 -7.28 16.59
N GLY A 411 -26.24 -8.31 15.95
CA GLY A 411 -24.95 -8.22 15.27
C GLY A 411 -23.76 -8.37 16.21
N ASN A 412 -22.58 -7.90 15.78
CA ASN A 412 -21.37 -7.96 16.55
C ASN A 412 -21.21 -6.71 17.44
N MET A 413 -21.04 -6.92 18.75
CA MET A 413 -20.75 -5.82 19.68
C MET A 413 -19.34 -5.27 19.45
N ASP A 414 -18.40 -6.16 19.13
CA ASP A 414 -16.99 -5.86 18.91
C ASP A 414 -16.41 -6.88 17.91
N ILE A 415 -15.19 -6.66 17.46
CA ILE A 415 -14.46 -7.56 16.58
C ILE A 415 -13.13 -7.92 17.24
N ASN A 416 -12.94 -9.21 17.48
CA ASN A 416 -11.69 -9.73 18.04
C ASN A 416 -10.70 -10.06 16.93
N VAL A 417 -9.44 -9.69 17.14
CA VAL A 417 -8.33 -9.96 16.22
C VAL A 417 -7.75 -11.33 16.53
N GLY A 418 -7.60 -12.16 15.52
CA GLY A 418 -6.97 -13.48 15.62
C GLY A 418 -5.46 -13.44 15.37
N THR A 419 -4.91 -14.60 15.02
CA THR A 419 -3.51 -14.72 14.64
C THR A 419 -3.29 -14.06 13.28
N PHE A 420 -2.25 -13.22 13.18
CA PHE A 420 -1.83 -12.62 11.93
C PHE A 420 -1.10 -13.64 11.06
N GLU A 421 -1.63 -13.95 9.91
CA GLU A 421 -1.08 -14.91 8.97
C GLU A 421 -0.80 -14.25 7.63
N VAL A 422 0.39 -14.48 7.10
CA VAL A 422 0.77 -14.06 5.76
C VAL A 422 1.29 -15.26 5.00
N GLY A 423 0.73 -15.48 3.83
CA GLY A 423 1.10 -16.59 2.97
C GLY A 423 0.89 -16.25 1.50
N GLY A 424 0.76 -17.28 0.70
CA GLY A 424 0.50 -17.17 -0.71
C GLY A 424 1.16 -18.29 -1.51
N SER A 425 1.15 -18.13 -2.81
CA SER A 425 1.77 -19.11 -3.72
C SER A 425 2.49 -18.43 -4.86
N ILE A 426 3.53 -19.06 -5.36
CA ILE A 426 4.25 -18.62 -6.56
C ILE A 426 4.37 -19.81 -7.50
N THR A 427 4.00 -19.59 -8.76
CA THR A 427 4.34 -20.52 -9.85
C THR A 427 5.47 -19.89 -10.67
N ALA A 428 6.58 -20.60 -10.77
CA ALA A 428 7.77 -20.12 -11.46
C ALA A 428 8.27 -21.13 -12.49
N TYR A 429 9.05 -20.67 -13.47
CA TYR A 429 9.75 -21.58 -14.36
C TYR A 429 10.84 -22.33 -13.59
N PHE A 430 10.81 -23.65 -13.71
CA PHE A 430 11.81 -24.52 -13.08
C PHE A 430 13.15 -24.36 -13.80
N LEU A 431 14.16 -23.92 -13.07
CA LEU A 431 15.50 -23.73 -13.61
C LEU A 431 16.48 -24.78 -13.05
N ASP A 432 16.43 -25.01 -11.73
CA ASP A 432 17.32 -25.91 -11.02
C ASP A 432 16.72 -26.43 -9.69
N MET A 433 17.47 -27.20 -8.94
CA MET A 433 17.00 -27.82 -7.70
C MET A 433 17.12 -26.93 -6.46
N ARG A 434 17.49 -25.65 -6.56
CA ARG A 434 17.68 -24.76 -5.39
C ARG A 434 16.39 -24.64 -4.57
N ALA A 435 15.24 -24.38 -5.20
CA ALA A 435 13.96 -24.29 -4.52
C ALA A 435 13.59 -25.60 -3.80
N VAL A 436 13.76 -26.75 -4.45
CA VAL A 436 13.49 -28.06 -3.85
C VAL A 436 14.42 -28.33 -2.67
N LYS A 437 15.71 -27.98 -2.78
CA LYS A 437 16.67 -28.11 -1.67
C LYS A 437 16.32 -27.20 -0.50
N ALA A 438 15.90 -25.95 -0.75
CA ALA A 438 15.47 -25.02 0.28
C ALA A 438 14.27 -25.55 1.06
N ILE A 439 13.27 -26.12 0.39
CA ILE A 439 12.13 -26.79 1.03
C ILE A 439 12.59 -27.96 1.90
N ARG A 440 13.40 -28.85 1.35
CA ARG A 440 13.86 -30.05 2.08
C ARG A 440 14.73 -29.76 3.29
N SER A 441 15.50 -28.68 3.25
CA SER A 441 16.32 -28.23 4.38
C SER A 441 15.57 -27.33 5.36
N ASN A 442 14.29 -27.02 5.09
CA ASN A 442 13.52 -26.02 5.84
C ASN A 442 14.30 -24.71 5.99
N ALA A 443 14.89 -24.25 4.90
CA ALA A 443 15.71 -23.04 4.90
C ALA A 443 14.83 -21.79 5.10
N ASP A 444 15.35 -20.82 5.83
CA ASP A 444 14.74 -19.49 5.90
C ASP A 444 14.82 -18.82 4.54
N VAL A 445 13.68 -18.43 3.99
CA VAL A 445 13.56 -17.77 2.69
C VAL A 445 12.94 -16.39 2.89
N GLY A 446 13.46 -15.39 2.20
CA GLY A 446 12.83 -14.08 2.09
C GLY A 446 12.10 -13.95 0.76
N GLY A 447 10.93 -13.32 0.75
CA GLY A 447 10.11 -13.07 -0.43
C GLY A 447 9.73 -11.61 -0.56
N THR A 448 9.79 -11.11 -1.79
CA THR A 448 9.47 -9.72 -2.10
C THR A 448 8.72 -9.65 -3.41
N VAL A 449 7.61 -8.92 -3.41
CA VAL A 449 6.85 -8.54 -4.60
C VAL A 449 6.95 -7.03 -4.75
N ALA A 450 7.66 -6.56 -5.77
CA ALA A 450 7.82 -5.14 -6.07
C ALA A 450 7.11 -4.81 -7.39
N LEU A 451 6.23 -3.83 -7.36
CA LEU A 451 5.43 -3.36 -8.50
C LEU A 451 5.68 -1.88 -8.73
N VAL A 452 5.80 -1.50 -9.99
CA VAL A 452 5.94 -0.09 -10.43
C VAL A 452 4.86 0.25 -11.43
N GLY A 453 4.20 1.35 -11.19
CA GLY A 453 3.18 1.91 -12.10
C GLY A 453 3.22 3.42 -12.08
N ASN A 454 3.33 4.06 -13.25
CA ASN A 454 3.25 5.52 -13.38
C ASN A 454 4.09 6.33 -12.38
N GLN A 455 5.36 5.97 -12.22
CA GLN A 455 6.30 6.60 -11.28
C GLN A 455 5.97 6.41 -9.79
N VAL A 456 5.07 5.50 -9.47
CA VAL A 456 4.76 5.07 -8.10
C VAL A 456 5.20 3.62 -7.94
N GLY A 457 5.73 3.27 -6.78
CA GLY A 457 6.15 1.90 -6.48
C GLY A 457 5.54 1.37 -5.20
N VAL A 458 5.25 0.08 -5.19
CA VAL A 458 4.84 -0.64 -3.98
C VAL A 458 5.69 -1.89 -3.81
N VAL A 459 6.02 -2.21 -2.57
CA VAL A 459 6.78 -3.41 -2.22
C VAL A 459 6.06 -4.13 -1.09
N PHE A 460 5.73 -5.38 -1.33
CA PHE A 460 5.26 -6.33 -0.33
C PHE A 460 6.45 -7.22 0.04
N ASP A 461 6.96 -7.07 1.25
CA ASP A 461 8.17 -7.75 1.71
C ASP A 461 7.85 -8.68 2.89
N MET A 462 8.20 -9.94 2.71
CA MET A 462 8.14 -11.00 3.70
C MET A 462 9.57 -11.45 3.98
N PRO A 463 10.26 -10.84 4.95
CA PRO A 463 11.70 -11.05 5.12
C PRO A 463 12.08 -12.46 5.56
N LYS A 464 11.15 -13.18 6.18
CA LYS A 464 11.37 -14.56 6.64
C LYS A 464 10.12 -15.41 6.42
N MET A 465 10.27 -16.53 5.72
CA MET A 465 9.20 -17.49 5.45
C MET A 465 9.73 -18.91 5.29
N GLY A 466 8.86 -19.88 5.51
CA GLY A 466 9.02 -21.25 5.08
C GLY A 466 8.39 -21.46 3.70
N LEU A 467 8.97 -22.36 2.93
CA LEU A 467 8.40 -22.84 1.67
C LEU A 467 7.89 -24.26 1.81
N SER A 468 6.79 -24.53 1.12
CA SER A 468 6.23 -25.89 0.98
C SER A 468 5.82 -26.17 -0.46
N ASN A 469 5.24 -27.33 -0.71
CA ASN A 469 4.86 -27.86 -2.01
C ASN A 469 6.09 -28.28 -2.83
N GLY A 470 6.58 -27.49 -3.80
CA GLY A 470 7.74 -27.82 -4.63
C GLY A 470 7.43 -28.86 -5.73
N GLN A 471 6.15 -29.03 -6.09
CA GLN A 471 5.75 -29.90 -7.18
C GLN A 471 6.08 -29.28 -8.53
N THR A 472 6.69 -30.07 -9.41
CA THR A 472 6.95 -29.66 -10.79
C THR A 472 5.82 -30.13 -11.70
N THR A 473 5.35 -29.23 -12.55
CA THR A 473 4.38 -29.53 -13.60
C THR A 473 5.13 -29.69 -14.93
N ILE A 474 4.93 -30.85 -15.57
CA ILE A 474 5.55 -31.19 -16.84
C ILE A 474 4.44 -31.49 -17.85
N GLU A 475 4.28 -30.63 -18.84
CA GLU A 475 3.28 -30.77 -19.90
C GLU A 475 3.97 -30.82 -21.27
N VAL A 476 3.32 -31.47 -22.24
CA VAL A 476 3.85 -31.57 -23.58
C VAL A 476 3.92 -30.20 -24.24
N ASN A 477 5.09 -29.86 -24.80
CA ASN A 477 5.37 -28.58 -25.47
C ASN A 477 5.23 -27.34 -24.58
N GLN A 478 5.32 -27.49 -23.24
CA GLN A 478 5.34 -26.38 -22.30
C GLN A 478 6.65 -26.38 -21.47
N PRO A 479 7.14 -25.22 -21.05
CA PRO A 479 8.22 -25.15 -20.08
C PRO A 479 7.82 -25.79 -18.75
N VAL A 480 8.76 -26.46 -18.12
CA VAL A 480 8.55 -27.03 -16.78
C VAL A 480 8.37 -25.89 -15.77
N THR A 481 7.34 -25.98 -14.94
CA THR A 481 7.07 -25.04 -13.86
C THR A 481 7.16 -25.72 -12.50
N ILE A 482 7.38 -24.93 -11.45
CA ILE A 482 7.37 -25.36 -10.06
C ILE A 482 6.37 -24.48 -9.28
N ALA A 483 5.54 -25.14 -8.48
CA ALA A 483 4.63 -24.47 -7.55
C ALA A 483 5.26 -24.42 -6.15
N LEU A 484 5.28 -23.23 -5.55
CA LEU A 484 5.83 -22.96 -4.24
C LEU A 484 4.76 -22.28 -3.39
N ASP A 485 4.42 -22.87 -2.24
CA ASP A 485 3.54 -22.26 -1.26
C ASP A 485 4.38 -21.60 -0.17
N MET A 486 3.98 -20.41 0.23
CA MET A 486 4.70 -19.53 1.15
C MET A 486 3.93 -19.41 2.47
N ALA A 487 4.65 -19.50 3.59
CA ALA A 487 4.15 -19.19 4.92
C ALA A 487 5.15 -18.27 5.62
N ALA A 488 4.82 -17.00 5.71
CA ALA A 488 5.68 -16.01 6.34
C ALA A 488 5.63 -16.15 7.87
N VAL A 489 6.76 -15.88 8.50
CA VAL A 489 6.93 -15.94 9.95
C VAL A 489 7.61 -14.66 10.44
N ARG A 490 7.49 -14.41 11.74
CA ARG A 490 8.15 -13.27 12.38
C ARG A 490 9.66 -13.31 12.14
N ASN A 491 10.22 -12.17 11.73
CA ASN A 491 11.66 -11.98 11.58
C ASN A 491 12.32 -11.48 12.88
N ASP A 492 13.64 -11.29 12.84
CA ASP A 492 14.42 -10.82 13.99
C ASP A 492 14.15 -9.34 14.35
N LEU A 493 13.52 -8.58 13.46
CA LEU A 493 13.10 -7.19 13.70
C LEU A 493 11.68 -7.10 14.29
N GLY A 494 11.01 -8.22 14.52
CA GLY A 494 9.73 -8.29 15.22
C GLY A 494 8.50 -8.12 14.32
N TYR A 495 8.59 -8.28 13.00
CA TYR A 495 7.44 -8.24 12.10
C TYR A 495 7.45 -9.42 11.12
N THR A 496 6.28 -9.75 10.57
CA THR A 496 6.12 -10.82 9.57
C THR A 496 6.14 -10.26 8.15
N MET A 497 5.51 -9.11 7.97
CA MET A 497 5.38 -8.46 6.66
C MET A 497 5.58 -6.97 6.77
N GLN A 498 6.14 -6.40 5.71
CA GLN A 498 6.22 -4.98 5.48
C GLN A 498 5.61 -4.61 4.14
N TYR A 499 4.80 -3.57 4.14
CA TYR A 499 4.40 -2.84 2.96
C TYR A 499 5.22 -1.57 2.84
N ALA A 500 5.82 -1.31 1.68
CA ALA A 500 6.53 -0.07 1.41
C ALA A 500 5.95 0.62 0.17
N TYR A 501 5.66 1.91 0.30
CA TYR A 501 5.07 2.72 -0.75
C TYR A 501 6.00 3.86 -1.14
N PHE A 502 6.36 3.93 -2.41
CA PHE A 502 7.13 5.00 -3.00
C PHE A 502 6.19 5.96 -3.72
N ALA A 503 5.99 7.13 -3.16
CA ALA A 503 5.14 8.17 -3.75
C ALA A 503 5.67 8.66 -5.11
N TYR A 504 6.97 8.53 -5.32
CA TYR A 504 7.62 8.85 -6.58
C TYR A 504 8.83 7.94 -6.83
N LEU A 505 8.96 7.46 -8.04
CA LEU A 505 10.15 6.82 -8.59
C LEU A 505 10.50 7.45 -9.93
N PRO A 506 11.79 7.56 -10.27
CA PRO A 506 12.21 8.08 -11.56
C PRO A 506 11.67 7.19 -12.69
N LYS A 507 11.46 7.78 -13.87
CA LYS A 507 11.18 6.99 -15.06
C LYS A 507 12.39 6.08 -15.30
N THR A 508 12.20 4.79 -15.11
CA THR A 508 13.20 3.80 -15.50
C THR A 508 13.33 3.86 -17.02
N THR A 509 14.38 4.48 -17.51
CA THR A 509 14.77 4.31 -18.91
C THR A 509 15.20 2.85 -19.08
N LYS A 510 14.61 2.18 -20.05
CA LYS A 510 15.00 0.82 -20.46
C LYS A 510 16.46 0.78 -20.86
#